data_937d4f06d1072cdedac95f5a5973963c
#
_entry.id   937d4f06d1072cdedac95f5a5973963c
#
_cell.length_a   1.000
_cell.length_b   1.000
_cell.length_c   1.000
_cell.angle_alpha   90.00
_cell.angle_beta   90.00
_cell.angle_gamma   90.00
#
_symmetry.space_group_name_H-M   'P 1'
#
loop_
_entity.id
_entity.type
_entity.pdbx_description
1 polymer ?
#
loop_
_entity_poly.entity_id
_entity_poly.type
_entity_poly.pdbx_seq_one_letter_code
_entity_poly.pdbx_strand_id
1 'polypeptide(L)'
;MNKLLVILILALGFCSNTAAQIDPLLLKASATDSVKRSLNMDAVYNRPFTAIGKLPVSLGGYAEANWQHIGTNGVSDGHQFQFRRMTLFVASTISKRIKFLSEIEFEPAEKEIAIEFAAVDIEFHPLLNLRSGMIMNPIGAFNQNHDGPKWEFTDRPISATQLLPATWSNAGFGLYGKTYKNQWMFGYEAYLSSGFDNSIIENTENKTFLPAAKKNAERFEELQSGEPLFTGKIAVRHNKIGEIGFSYMGGVYNKWKQDGITIDDKRRLNVFAIDFNTTLPVLKTFLTTEWAWVQVNVPETYTEQFGSKQHGGFIDLVQPVLQRNIFDWKNATLNAALRLEYVDWNIGTFKSTGTNIGDNLWSIMPAISFRPTPLTVLRLNYRYLQQKDILNNPPAKTGGFSFGISTYF
;
A
#
# COMPACT_ATOMS: atom_id res chain seq x y z
N MET A 1 -16.25 -19.87 30.08
CA MET A 1 -14.79 -19.75 29.76
C MET A 1 -14.51 -20.75 28.65
N ASN A 2 -14.37 -20.25 27.44
CA ASN A 2 -14.48 -21.05 26.21
C ASN A 2 -13.26 -21.95 25.99
N LYS A 3 -13.53 -23.18 25.55
CA LYS A 3 -12.52 -24.21 25.21
C LYS A 3 -11.45 -23.70 24.22
N LEU A 4 -11.75 -22.70 23.41
CA LEU A 4 -10.81 -22.03 22.49
C LEU A 4 -9.70 -21.27 23.24
N LEU A 5 -10.04 -20.60 24.35
CA LEU A 5 -9.06 -19.84 25.14
C LEU A 5 -8.06 -20.77 25.84
N VAL A 6 -8.52 -21.96 26.26
CA VAL A 6 -7.66 -22.98 26.88
C VAL A 6 -6.69 -23.59 25.86
N ILE A 7 -7.11 -23.78 24.61
CA ILE A 7 -6.25 -24.29 23.53
C ILE A 7 -5.19 -23.25 23.16
N LEU A 8 -5.53 -21.96 23.14
CA LEU A 8 -4.58 -20.87 22.88
C LEU A 8 -3.53 -20.75 23.99
N ILE A 9 -3.93 -20.92 25.25
CA ILE A 9 -3.02 -20.87 26.43
C ILE A 9 -2.13 -22.12 26.46
N LEU A 10 -2.63 -23.30 26.08
CA LEU A 10 -1.82 -24.50 25.97
C LEU A 10 -0.80 -24.44 24.83
N ALA A 11 -1.13 -23.78 23.71
CA ALA A 11 -0.18 -23.57 22.62
C ALA A 11 0.96 -22.60 23.01
N LEU A 12 0.72 -21.65 23.89
CA LEU A 12 1.73 -20.71 24.41
C LEU A 12 2.61 -21.33 25.51
N GLY A 13 2.17 -22.41 26.14
CA GLY A 13 2.89 -23.07 27.25
C GLY A 13 4.05 -23.99 26.84
N PHE A 14 4.22 -24.29 25.56
CA PHE A 14 5.29 -25.16 25.06
C PHE A 14 6.51 -24.40 24.48
N CYS A 15 6.60 -23.09 24.67
CA CYS A 15 7.79 -22.33 24.30
C CYS A 15 8.89 -22.47 25.36
N SER A 16 9.52 -23.64 25.43
CA SER A 16 10.79 -23.80 26.12
C SER A 16 11.91 -23.28 25.22
N ASN A 17 12.52 -22.14 25.63
CA ASN A 17 13.84 -21.65 25.22
C ASN A 17 14.22 -21.80 23.73
N THR A 18 13.41 -21.34 22.82
CA THR A 18 13.89 -20.99 21.50
C THR A 18 14.28 -19.52 21.54
N ALA A 19 15.58 -19.22 21.69
CA ALA A 19 16.10 -17.95 21.23
C ALA A 19 15.54 -17.76 19.80
N ALA A 20 14.85 -16.66 19.55
CA ALA A 20 14.37 -16.30 18.22
C ALA A 20 15.60 -16.17 17.32
N GLN A 21 16.04 -17.26 16.73
CA GLN A 21 17.02 -17.25 15.67
C GLN A 21 16.28 -16.77 14.42
N ILE A 22 16.28 -15.45 14.25
CA ILE A 22 16.07 -14.88 12.92
C ILE A 22 17.09 -15.59 12.04
N ASP A 23 16.63 -16.27 10.98
CA ASP A 23 17.52 -16.97 10.07
C ASP A 23 18.61 -15.99 9.62
N PRO A 24 19.90 -16.25 9.93
CA PRO A 24 20.99 -15.36 9.54
C PRO A 24 21.08 -15.16 8.02
N LEU A 25 20.49 -16.06 7.22
CA LEU A 25 20.35 -15.92 5.77
C LEU A 25 19.33 -14.85 5.37
N LEU A 26 18.24 -14.70 6.13
CA LEU A 26 17.26 -13.61 5.93
C LEU A 26 17.86 -12.27 6.35
N LEU A 27 18.63 -12.21 7.43
CA LEU A 27 19.36 -11.00 7.85
C LEU A 27 20.50 -10.66 6.89
N LYS A 28 21.22 -11.65 6.36
CA LYS A 28 22.25 -11.44 5.33
C LYS A 28 21.63 -10.99 3.98
N ALA A 29 20.45 -11.45 3.66
CA ALA A 29 19.74 -11.02 2.46
C ALA A 29 19.23 -9.57 2.57
N SER A 30 18.88 -9.08 3.76
CA SER A 30 18.35 -7.73 3.94
C SER A 30 19.41 -6.62 3.91
N ALA A 31 20.68 -6.92 4.16
CA ALA A 31 21.60 -5.84 4.50
C ALA A 31 22.32 -5.15 3.33
N THR A 32 22.63 -5.79 2.18
CA THR A 32 23.36 -5.07 1.11
C THR A 32 23.19 -5.61 -0.30
N ASP A 33 23.06 -6.90 -0.52
CA ASP A 33 23.03 -7.48 -1.88
C ASP A 33 21.62 -7.84 -2.37
N SER A 34 20.70 -8.21 -1.49
CA SER A 34 19.33 -8.54 -1.84
C SER A 34 18.50 -7.31 -2.20
N VAL A 35 18.70 -6.17 -1.52
CA VAL A 35 18.05 -4.91 -1.85
C VAL A 35 18.44 -4.43 -3.25
N LYS A 36 19.66 -4.68 -3.69
CA LYS A 36 20.13 -4.37 -5.04
C LYS A 36 19.53 -5.27 -6.12
N ARG A 37 18.93 -6.39 -5.74
CA ARG A 37 18.38 -7.41 -6.65
C ARG A 37 16.89 -7.68 -6.43
N SER A 38 16.18 -6.81 -5.74
CA SER A 38 14.74 -6.90 -5.54
C SER A 38 14.02 -5.78 -6.29
N LEU A 39 12.81 -6.06 -6.74
CA LEU A 39 11.85 -5.10 -7.29
C LEU A 39 10.76 -4.81 -6.25
N ASN A 40 9.98 -3.74 -6.43
CA ASN A 40 8.81 -3.46 -5.57
C ASN A 40 7.83 -4.64 -5.52
N MET A 41 7.71 -5.42 -6.59
CA MET A 41 6.90 -6.64 -6.64
C MET A 41 7.34 -7.71 -5.63
N ASP A 42 8.57 -7.66 -5.15
CA ASP A 42 9.09 -8.60 -4.16
C ASP A 42 8.80 -8.13 -2.72
N ALA A 43 8.27 -6.94 -2.52
CA ALA A 43 8.18 -6.31 -1.20
C ALA A 43 7.35 -7.11 -0.18
N VAL A 44 6.26 -7.74 -0.63
CA VAL A 44 5.43 -8.61 0.21
C VAL A 44 6.10 -9.94 0.58
N TYR A 45 7.10 -10.37 -0.19
CA TYR A 45 7.87 -11.60 0.06
C TYR A 45 9.17 -11.34 0.82
N ASN A 46 9.70 -10.12 0.77
CA ASN A 46 10.92 -9.70 1.46
C ASN A 46 10.62 -9.16 2.88
N ARG A 47 9.77 -9.87 3.60
CA ARG A 47 9.40 -9.58 4.98
C ARG A 47 10.17 -10.48 5.94
N PRO A 48 10.38 -10.08 7.20
CA PRO A 48 10.96 -10.97 8.20
C PRO A 48 9.94 -12.06 8.55
N PHE A 49 10.39 -13.31 8.51
CA PHE A 49 9.63 -14.48 8.92
C PHE A 49 10.44 -15.31 9.91
N THR A 50 9.77 -15.84 10.92
CA THR A 50 10.32 -16.80 11.86
C THR A 50 9.79 -18.19 11.53
N ALA A 51 10.68 -19.16 11.32
CA ALA A 51 10.31 -20.55 11.08
C ALA A 51 9.74 -21.20 12.35
N ILE A 52 8.67 -21.97 12.22
CA ILE A 52 8.08 -22.70 13.35
C ILE A 52 8.64 -24.12 13.38
N GLY A 53 9.76 -24.29 14.03
CA GLY A 53 10.41 -25.59 14.17
C GLY A 53 10.72 -26.24 12.82
N LYS A 54 10.22 -27.48 12.59
CA LYS A 54 10.37 -28.23 11.33
C LYS A 54 9.15 -28.14 10.41
N LEU A 55 8.14 -27.35 10.78
CA LEU A 55 6.96 -27.17 9.96
C LEU A 55 7.27 -26.34 8.72
N PRO A 56 6.64 -26.63 7.57
CA PRO A 56 6.81 -25.83 6.35
C PRO A 56 6.03 -24.52 6.40
N VAL A 57 5.91 -23.93 7.60
CA VAL A 57 5.17 -22.70 7.87
C VAL A 57 6.08 -21.73 8.61
N SER A 58 6.06 -20.48 8.20
CA SER A 58 6.74 -19.37 8.84
C SER A 58 5.74 -18.29 9.20
N LEU A 59 5.92 -17.67 10.34
CA LEU A 59 5.12 -16.54 10.82
C LEU A 59 5.97 -15.29 10.89
N GLY A 60 5.35 -14.16 10.72
CA GLY A 60 5.90 -12.84 10.93
C GLY A 60 4.78 -11.85 11.10
N GLY A 61 5.11 -10.61 11.32
CA GLY A 61 4.08 -9.57 11.43
C GLY A 61 4.69 -8.24 11.82
N TYR A 62 3.84 -7.25 12.00
CA TYR A 62 4.22 -5.98 12.59
C TYR A 62 3.09 -5.39 13.42
N ALA A 63 3.46 -4.50 14.33
CA ALA A 63 2.52 -3.69 15.10
C ALA A 63 2.85 -2.21 14.92
N GLU A 64 1.82 -1.36 14.99
CA GLU A 64 1.94 0.08 14.83
C GLU A 64 1.02 0.81 15.82
N ALA A 65 1.61 1.75 16.59
CA ALA A 65 0.89 2.61 17.51
C ALA A 65 1.34 4.06 17.31
N ASN A 66 0.38 4.99 17.37
CA ASN A 66 0.62 6.41 17.16
C ASN A 66 -0.06 7.25 18.24
N TRP A 67 0.52 8.42 18.48
CA TRP A 67 -0.13 9.56 19.09
C TRP A 67 -0.16 10.70 18.08
N GLN A 68 -1.23 11.50 18.10
CA GLN A 68 -1.32 12.69 17.28
C GLN A 68 -2.05 13.83 18.01
N HIS A 69 -1.71 15.05 17.63
CA HIS A 69 -2.38 16.27 17.99
C HIS A 69 -2.46 17.16 16.76
N ILE A 70 -3.62 17.19 16.15
CA ILE A 70 -3.91 17.84 14.87
C ILE A 70 -5.04 18.83 15.07
N GLY A 71 -5.05 19.90 14.28
CA GLY A 71 -6.15 20.84 14.25
C GLY A 71 -6.36 21.41 12.86
N THR A 72 -7.59 21.83 12.59
CA THR A 72 -8.01 22.39 11.30
C THR A 72 -8.57 23.78 11.51
N ASN A 73 -8.06 24.78 10.76
CA ASN A 73 -8.45 26.18 10.85
C ASN A 73 -8.40 26.76 12.28
N GLY A 74 -7.43 26.30 13.08
CA GLY A 74 -7.25 26.74 14.46
C GLY A 74 -8.09 25.97 15.50
N VAL A 75 -8.94 25.04 15.07
CA VAL A 75 -9.70 24.15 15.96
C VAL A 75 -8.94 22.85 16.13
N SER A 76 -8.58 22.51 17.37
CA SER A 76 -7.84 21.29 17.69
C SER A 76 -8.79 20.10 17.89
N ASP A 77 -8.39 18.92 17.33
CA ASP A 77 -9.07 17.65 17.57
C ASP A 77 -8.69 17.00 18.93
N GLY A 78 -7.83 17.69 19.72
CA GLY A 78 -7.29 17.18 20.96
C GLY A 78 -6.17 16.14 20.76
N HIS A 79 -5.84 15.45 21.85
CA HIS A 79 -4.83 14.40 21.83
C HIS A 79 -5.48 13.06 21.52
N GLN A 80 -4.96 12.35 20.53
CA GLN A 80 -5.47 11.05 20.10
C GLN A 80 -4.36 10.01 20.23
N PHE A 81 -4.64 8.91 20.95
CA PHE A 81 -3.78 7.74 21.02
C PHE A 81 -4.43 6.61 20.21
N GLN A 82 -3.66 6.03 19.30
CA GLN A 82 -4.17 5.04 18.34
C GLN A 82 -3.27 3.81 18.34
N PHE A 83 -3.83 2.65 18.60
CA PHE A 83 -3.25 1.38 18.14
C PHE A 83 -3.68 1.23 16.67
N ARG A 84 -2.80 1.55 15.74
CA ARG A 84 -3.14 1.65 14.32
C ARG A 84 -3.47 0.31 13.70
N ARG A 85 -2.62 -0.66 13.95
CA ARG A 85 -2.76 -2.00 13.37
C ARG A 85 -1.82 -3.02 14.00
N MET A 86 -2.23 -4.26 13.92
CA MET A 86 -1.39 -5.43 14.09
C MET A 86 -1.61 -6.32 12.87
N THR A 87 -0.53 -6.68 12.19
CA THR A 87 -0.58 -7.51 11.00
C THR A 87 0.15 -8.81 11.26
N LEU A 88 -0.43 -9.91 10.83
CA LEU A 88 0.15 -11.24 10.91
C LEU A 88 0.42 -11.78 9.50
N PHE A 89 1.63 -12.19 9.23
CA PHE A 89 2.04 -12.86 8.00
C PHE A 89 2.13 -14.35 8.20
N VAL A 90 1.56 -15.12 7.30
CA VAL A 90 1.67 -16.59 7.26
C VAL A 90 2.24 -16.98 5.91
N ALA A 91 3.40 -17.60 5.90
CA ALA A 91 4.04 -18.13 4.70
C ALA A 91 4.20 -19.64 4.80
N SER A 92 3.97 -20.36 3.70
CA SER A 92 4.19 -21.80 3.63
C SER A 92 4.82 -22.20 2.30
N THR A 93 5.81 -23.08 2.37
CA THR A 93 6.38 -23.75 1.21
C THR A 93 5.77 -25.15 1.10
N ILE A 94 4.65 -25.27 0.37
CA ILE A 94 3.89 -26.52 0.18
C ILE A 94 4.74 -27.52 -0.60
N SER A 95 5.48 -27.04 -1.60
CA SER A 95 6.46 -27.82 -2.34
C SER A 95 7.57 -26.89 -2.85
N LYS A 96 8.61 -27.47 -3.50
CA LYS A 96 9.71 -26.67 -4.09
C LYS A 96 9.23 -25.55 -5.05
N ARG A 97 8.04 -25.71 -5.64
CA ARG A 97 7.49 -24.80 -6.65
C ARG A 97 6.15 -24.20 -6.27
N ILE A 98 5.56 -24.61 -5.13
CA ILE A 98 4.25 -24.12 -4.69
C ILE A 98 4.44 -23.44 -3.33
N LYS A 99 4.14 -22.16 -3.31
CA LYS A 99 4.24 -21.32 -2.12
C LYS A 99 2.89 -20.71 -1.82
N PHE A 100 2.61 -20.52 -0.56
CA PHE A 100 1.46 -19.79 -0.05
C PHE A 100 1.96 -18.63 0.81
N LEU A 101 1.32 -17.50 0.67
CA LEU A 101 1.56 -16.34 1.51
C LEU A 101 0.24 -15.62 1.78
N SER A 102 0.01 -15.25 3.03
CA SER A 102 -1.13 -14.43 3.42
C SER A 102 -0.77 -13.37 4.43
N GLU A 103 -1.61 -12.37 4.49
CA GLU A 103 -1.55 -11.26 5.43
C GLU A 103 -2.93 -11.04 6.04
N ILE A 104 -2.98 -11.04 7.37
CA ILE A 104 -4.18 -10.78 8.15
C ILE A 104 -3.92 -9.52 8.96
N GLU A 105 -4.69 -8.49 8.73
CA GLU A 105 -4.62 -7.22 9.45
C GLU A 105 -5.75 -7.15 10.48
N PHE A 106 -5.37 -6.80 11.71
CA PHE A 106 -6.27 -6.47 12.80
C PHE A 106 -6.30 -4.95 12.91
N GLU A 107 -7.38 -4.33 12.45
CA GLU A 107 -7.56 -2.89 12.57
C GLU A 107 -8.00 -2.51 13.99
N PRO A 108 -7.68 -1.28 14.45
CA PRO A 108 -7.86 -0.90 15.83
C PRO A 108 -9.33 -0.85 16.24
N ALA A 109 -9.53 -1.08 17.52
CA ALA A 109 -10.78 -0.91 18.20
C ALA A 109 -11.92 -1.82 17.70
N GLU A 110 -11.68 -3.12 17.62
CA GLU A 110 -12.73 -4.15 17.52
C GLU A 110 -13.52 -4.15 16.20
N LYS A 111 -13.12 -3.38 15.21
CA LYS A 111 -13.98 -3.11 14.07
C LYS A 111 -13.80 -4.08 12.92
N GLU A 112 -12.58 -4.56 12.64
CA GLU A 112 -12.39 -5.40 11.48
C GLU A 112 -11.15 -6.29 11.58
N ILE A 113 -11.33 -7.56 11.22
CA ILE A 113 -10.22 -8.45 10.87
C ILE A 113 -10.31 -8.62 9.36
N ALA A 114 -9.32 -8.10 8.66
CA ALA A 114 -9.27 -8.14 7.22
C ALA A 114 -8.17 -9.10 6.75
N ILE A 115 -8.46 -9.89 5.73
CA ILE A 115 -7.42 -10.56 4.96
C ILE A 115 -6.98 -9.56 3.89
N GLU A 116 -5.78 -9.00 4.05
CA GLU A 116 -5.26 -8.03 3.09
C GLU A 116 -4.81 -8.71 1.80
N PHE A 117 -4.26 -9.90 1.91
CA PHE A 117 -4.00 -10.74 0.77
C PHE A 117 -3.80 -12.21 1.18
N ALA A 118 -4.10 -13.15 0.26
CA ALA A 118 -3.89 -14.58 0.44
C ALA A 118 -3.73 -15.24 -0.93
N ALA A 119 -2.49 -15.58 -1.30
CA ALA A 119 -2.18 -16.06 -2.64
C ALA A 119 -1.33 -17.33 -2.63
N VAL A 120 -1.58 -18.16 -3.62
CA VAL A 120 -0.76 -19.32 -3.98
C VAL A 120 0.03 -18.98 -5.22
N ASP A 121 1.34 -19.17 -5.15
CA ASP A 121 2.26 -19.05 -6.27
C ASP A 121 2.70 -20.43 -6.74
N ILE A 122 2.67 -20.64 -8.06
CA ILE A 122 3.24 -21.82 -8.72
C ILE A 122 4.37 -21.37 -9.63
N GLU A 123 5.61 -21.75 -9.26
CA GLU A 123 6.83 -21.32 -9.93
C GLU A 123 7.24 -22.33 -11.03
N PHE A 124 7.12 -21.95 -12.30
CA PHE A 124 7.53 -22.76 -13.43
C PHE A 124 8.92 -22.37 -13.96
N HIS A 125 9.13 -21.07 -14.14
CA HIS A 125 10.35 -20.48 -14.69
C HIS A 125 10.51 -19.06 -14.15
N PRO A 126 11.73 -18.51 -14.01
CA PRO A 126 11.90 -17.12 -13.54
C PRO A 126 11.04 -16.08 -14.27
N LEU A 127 10.77 -16.30 -15.56
CA LEU A 127 9.93 -15.42 -16.37
C LEU A 127 8.47 -15.87 -16.48
N LEU A 128 8.08 -16.98 -15.86
CA LEU A 128 6.69 -17.49 -15.97
C LEU A 128 6.28 -18.19 -14.70
N ASN A 129 5.50 -17.51 -13.90
CA ASN A 129 4.91 -18.03 -12.67
C ASN A 129 3.43 -17.70 -12.66
N LEU A 130 2.64 -18.56 -12.05
CA LEU A 130 1.22 -18.35 -11.85
C LEU A 130 0.98 -17.91 -10.40
N ARG A 131 0.16 -16.89 -10.22
CA ARG A 131 -0.38 -16.47 -8.91
C ARG A 131 -1.89 -16.52 -8.94
N SER A 132 -2.51 -17.03 -7.89
CA SER A 132 -3.96 -17.10 -7.75
C SER A 132 -4.39 -16.90 -6.30
N GLY A 133 -5.59 -16.38 -6.09
CA GLY A 133 -6.18 -16.10 -4.79
C GLY A 133 -6.58 -14.64 -4.64
N MET A 134 -6.51 -14.12 -3.42
CA MET A 134 -6.62 -12.69 -3.15
C MET A 134 -5.25 -12.05 -3.40
N ILE A 135 -5.12 -11.35 -4.53
CA ILE A 135 -3.86 -10.83 -5.05
C ILE A 135 -3.75 -9.35 -4.73
N MET A 136 -2.61 -8.94 -4.18
CA MET A 136 -2.27 -7.52 -4.02
C MET A 136 -2.07 -6.88 -5.39
N ASN A 137 -2.85 -5.84 -5.71
CA ASN A 137 -2.77 -5.17 -7.00
C ASN A 137 -1.42 -4.45 -7.17
N PRO A 138 -0.69 -4.70 -8.26
CA PRO A 138 0.63 -4.10 -8.49
C PRO A 138 0.51 -2.68 -9.05
N ILE A 139 -0.20 -1.80 -8.33
CA ILE A 139 -0.41 -0.41 -8.74
C ILE A 139 0.46 0.53 -7.89
N GLY A 140 1.28 1.32 -8.54
CA GLY A 140 2.22 2.24 -7.89
C GLY A 140 3.32 1.54 -7.08
N ALA A 141 4.01 2.33 -6.22
CA ALA A 141 5.08 1.85 -5.35
C ALA A 141 4.57 1.41 -3.97
N PHE A 142 3.51 2.07 -3.49
CA PHE A 142 3.09 1.95 -2.09
C PHE A 142 2.29 0.67 -1.84
N ASN A 143 1.37 0.29 -2.73
CA ASN A 143 0.41 -0.78 -2.45
C ASN A 143 1.08 -2.11 -2.05
N GLN A 144 2.09 -2.56 -2.80
CA GLN A 144 2.85 -3.78 -2.48
C GLN A 144 3.91 -3.58 -1.38
N ASN A 145 4.15 -2.33 -0.94
CA ASN A 145 5.19 -1.98 0.02
C ASN A 145 4.67 -1.19 1.23
N HIS A 146 3.44 -1.47 1.65
CA HIS A 146 2.66 -0.69 2.61
C HIS A 146 2.99 -0.93 4.08
N ASP A 147 3.86 -1.88 4.43
CA ASP A 147 4.17 -2.23 5.81
C ASP A 147 4.68 -1.03 6.62
N GLY A 148 4.06 -0.75 7.76
CA GLY A 148 4.40 0.39 8.60
C GLY A 148 5.89 0.53 8.95
N PRO A 149 6.62 -0.54 9.30
CA PRO A 149 8.04 -0.44 9.64
C PRO A 149 8.96 -0.02 8.47
N LYS A 150 8.49 -0.08 7.22
CA LYS A 150 9.29 0.32 6.04
C LYS A 150 9.37 1.84 5.83
N TRP A 151 8.47 2.60 6.45
CA TRP A 151 8.28 4.03 6.17
C TRP A 151 8.74 4.89 7.34
N GLU A 152 9.23 6.10 7.01
CA GLU A 152 9.68 7.08 7.99
C GLU A 152 8.58 8.05 8.46
N PHE A 153 7.34 7.83 7.98
CA PHE A 153 6.19 8.67 8.26
C PHE A 153 5.10 7.88 9.01
N THR A 154 4.40 8.56 9.93
CA THR A 154 3.32 7.95 10.71
C THR A 154 2.09 7.63 9.87
N ASP A 155 1.85 8.42 8.82
CA ASP A 155 0.70 8.23 7.96
C ASP A 155 1.11 7.68 6.59
N ARG A 156 0.22 6.89 6.03
CA ARG A 156 0.31 6.46 4.62
C ARG A 156 0.15 7.67 3.69
N PRO A 157 0.71 7.67 2.48
CA PRO A 157 0.51 8.75 1.52
C PRO A 157 -0.99 8.94 1.20
N ILE A 158 -1.42 10.20 1.13
CA ILE A 158 -2.84 10.55 0.86
C ILE A 158 -3.26 10.02 -0.51
N SER A 159 -2.42 10.18 -1.54
CA SER A 159 -2.71 9.64 -2.87
C SER A 159 -2.85 8.13 -2.88
N ALA A 160 -2.06 7.42 -2.08
CA ALA A 160 -2.13 5.96 -1.99
C ALA A 160 -3.36 5.44 -1.23
N THR A 161 -4.03 6.28 -0.41
CA THR A 161 -5.17 5.86 0.42
C THR A 161 -6.49 6.51 0.04
N GLN A 162 -6.46 7.71 -0.56
CA GLN A 162 -7.65 8.50 -0.90
C GLN A 162 -7.89 8.59 -2.40
N LEU A 163 -6.87 8.38 -3.23
CA LEU A 163 -6.99 8.26 -4.68
C LEU A 163 -6.90 6.80 -5.10
N LEU A 164 -5.86 6.08 -4.63
CA LEU A 164 -5.74 4.63 -4.73
C LEU A 164 -6.11 4.03 -3.36
N PRO A 165 -6.86 2.93 -3.29
CA PRO A 165 -7.33 2.39 -2.02
C PRO A 165 -6.34 1.41 -1.37
N ALA A 166 -5.09 1.79 -1.12
CA ALA A 166 -4.13 0.92 -0.44
C ALA A 166 -4.56 0.62 1.04
N THR A 167 -4.47 -0.62 1.53
CA THR A 167 -4.02 -1.81 0.78
C THR A 167 -5.12 -2.32 -0.15
N TRP A 168 -4.79 -2.57 -1.39
CA TRP A 168 -5.77 -2.93 -2.40
C TRP A 168 -5.47 -4.30 -3.00
N SER A 169 -6.33 -5.26 -2.75
CA SER A 169 -6.27 -6.62 -3.29
C SER A 169 -7.61 -7.02 -3.89
N ASN A 170 -7.56 -7.91 -4.86
CA ASN A 170 -8.73 -8.46 -5.53
C ASN A 170 -8.59 -9.98 -5.69
N ALA A 171 -9.72 -10.69 -5.75
CA ALA A 171 -9.72 -12.11 -6.06
C ALA A 171 -9.45 -12.33 -7.56
N GLY A 172 -8.47 -13.18 -7.88
CA GLY A 172 -8.12 -13.39 -9.28
C GLY A 172 -6.95 -14.34 -9.49
N PHE A 173 -6.42 -14.30 -10.71
CA PHE A 173 -5.25 -15.06 -11.10
C PHE A 173 -4.48 -14.33 -12.21
N GLY A 174 -3.24 -14.70 -12.40
CA GLY A 174 -2.42 -14.18 -13.48
C GLY A 174 -0.98 -14.64 -13.43
N LEU A 175 -0.18 -13.98 -14.23
CA LEU A 175 1.21 -14.35 -14.46
C LEU A 175 2.14 -13.25 -13.95
N TYR A 176 3.29 -13.68 -13.45
CA TYR A 176 4.37 -12.78 -13.12
C TYR A 176 5.72 -13.41 -13.44
N GLY A 177 6.71 -12.58 -13.60
CA GLY A 177 8.06 -13.04 -13.82
C GLY A 177 9.09 -11.93 -13.70
N LYS A 178 10.33 -12.35 -13.51
CA LYS A 178 11.45 -11.44 -13.45
C LYS A 178 12.71 -12.08 -14.03
N THR A 179 13.58 -11.25 -14.58
CA THR A 179 14.88 -11.67 -15.07
C THR A 179 15.95 -10.67 -14.69
N TYR A 180 17.15 -11.18 -14.59
CA TYR A 180 18.31 -10.41 -14.22
C TYR A 180 19.40 -10.57 -15.29
N LYS A 181 19.94 -9.45 -15.78
CA LYS A 181 21.04 -9.45 -16.73
C LYS A 181 22.01 -8.32 -16.39
N ASN A 182 23.24 -8.67 -16.05
CA ASN A 182 24.28 -7.74 -15.60
C ASN A 182 23.84 -6.92 -14.39
N GLN A 183 23.65 -5.60 -14.57
CA GLN A 183 23.19 -4.66 -13.53
C GLN A 183 21.70 -4.32 -13.63
N TRP A 184 20.99 -4.91 -14.60
CA TRP A 184 19.59 -4.65 -14.88
C TRP A 184 18.72 -5.80 -14.39
N MET A 185 17.58 -5.43 -13.85
CA MET A 185 16.49 -6.34 -13.49
C MET A 185 15.22 -5.86 -14.18
N PHE A 186 14.47 -6.80 -14.73
CA PHE A 186 13.19 -6.58 -15.38
C PHE A 186 12.16 -7.47 -14.71
N GLY A 187 11.00 -6.92 -14.38
CA GLY A 187 9.89 -7.67 -13.82
C GLY A 187 8.58 -7.26 -14.47
N TYR A 188 7.62 -8.17 -14.44
CA TYR A 188 6.26 -7.91 -14.87
C TYR A 188 5.27 -8.67 -13.99
N GLU A 189 4.08 -8.12 -13.87
CA GLU A 189 2.90 -8.72 -13.27
C GLU A 189 1.69 -8.42 -14.17
N ALA A 190 0.83 -9.40 -14.39
CA ALA A 190 -0.37 -9.26 -15.22
C ALA A 190 -1.48 -10.16 -14.67
N TYR A 191 -2.56 -9.57 -14.17
CA TYR A 191 -3.64 -10.26 -13.48
C TYR A 191 -5.00 -9.94 -14.07
N LEU A 192 -5.89 -10.94 -14.05
CA LEU A 192 -7.33 -10.80 -14.24
C LEU A 192 -7.99 -11.07 -12.90
N SER A 193 -8.86 -10.15 -12.48
CA SER A 193 -9.47 -10.21 -11.15
C SER A 193 -10.89 -9.64 -11.14
N SER A 194 -11.60 -9.87 -10.04
CA SER A 194 -12.76 -9.08 -9.64
C SER A 194 -12.35 -7.67 -9.16
N GLY A 195 -13.28 -6.79 -8.85
CA GLY A 195 -12.97 -5.66 -7.99
C GLY A 195 -13.59 -4.30 -8.28
N PHE A 196 -14.20 -4.05 -9.43
CA PHE A 196 -14.97 -2.82 -9.64
C PHE A 196 -16.47 -3.07 -9.59
N ASP A 197 -17.20 -2.14 -8.99
CA ASP A 197 -18.64 -2.11 -8.91
C ASP A 197 -19.17 -0.66 -8.91
N ASN A 198 -20.48 -0.50 -8.85
CA ASN A 198 -21.15 0.80 -8.87
C ASN A 198 -20.77 1.72 -7.71
N SER A 199 -20.22 1.20 -6.60
CA SER A 199 -19.82 2.01 -5.44
C SER A 199 -18.79 3.10 -5.79
N ILE A 200 -18.09 2.94 -6.92
CA ILE A 200 -17.19 3.97 -7.46
C ILE A 200 -17.91 5.29 -7.69
N ILE A 201 -19.18 5.25 -8.06
CA ILE A 201 -20.01 6.44 -8.26
C ILE A 201 -21.18 6.53 -7.26
N GLU A 202 -21.65 5.41 -6.72
CA GLU A 202 -22.75 5.33 -5.75
C GLU A 202 -22.18 5.22 -4.33
N ASN A 203 -21.67 6.33 -3.79
CA ASN A 203 -21.02 6.38 -2.49
C ASN A 203 -21.40 7.65 -1.72
N THR A 204 -20.97 7.74 -0.47
CA THR A 204 -21.29 8.88 0.42
C THR A 204 -20.47 10.15 0.13
N GLU A 205 -19.42 10.04 -0.71
CA GLU A 205 -18.56 11.18 -1.07
C GLU A 205 -19.16 12.05 -2.17
N ASN A 206 -20.26 11.60 -2.81
CA ASN A 206 -20.95 12.29 -3.93
C ASN A 206 -20.01 12.64 -5.09
N LYS A 207 -19.04 11.77 -5.35
CA LYS A 207 -18.09 11.86 -6.46
C LYS A 207 -17.54 10.48 -6.79
N THR A 208 -16.80 10.36 -7.89
CA THR A 208 -16.07 9.14 -8.17
C THR A 208 -15.00 8.92 -7.08
N PHE A 209 -15.06 7.76 -6.43
CA PHE A 209 -14.20 7.47 -5.28
C PHE A 209 -13.80 6.00 -5.27
N LEU A 210 -12.58 5.70 -5.75
CA LEU A 210 -12.07 4.33 -5.83
C LEU A 210 -12.03 3.59 -4.48
N PRO A 211 -11.71 4.27 -3.36
CA PRO A 211 -11.71 3.60 -2.06
C PRO A 211 -13.07 3.01 -1.64
N ALA A 212 -14.18 3.45 -2.24
CA ALA A 212 -15.49 2.85 -2.01
C ALA A 212 -15.54 1.40 -2.52
N ALA A 213 -14.94 1.10 -3.67
CA ALA A 213 -14.88 -0.27 -4.20
C ALA A 213 -14.08 -1.23 -3.28
N LYS A 214 -13.07 -0.74 -2.57
CA LYS A 214 -12.36 -1.56 -1.57
C LYS A 214 -13.26 -1.96 -0.40
N LYS A 215 -14.20 -1.11 0.00
CA LYS A 215 -15.10 -1.36 1.14
C LYS A 215 -16.21 -2.35 0.81
N ASN A 216 -16.47 -2.64 -0.46
CA ASN A 216 -17.46 -3.63 -0.84
C ASN A 216 -16.90 -5.04 -0.63
N ALA A 217 -17.46 -5.80 0.32
CA ALA A 217 -17.04 -7.17 0.62
C ALA A 217 -17.35 -8.14 -0.52
N GLU A 218 -18.43 -7.91 -1.27
CA GLU A 218 -18.86 -8.75 -2.39
C GLU A 218 -17.87 -8.76 -3.56
N ARG A 219 -16.93 -7.79 -3.62
CA ARG A 219 -15.88 -7.75 -4.64
C ARG A 219 -15.01 -9.02 -4.74
N PHE A 220 -15.02 -9.87 -3.72
CA PHE A 220 -14.29 -11.13 -3.71
C PHE A 220 -15.12 -12.31 -4.21
N GLU A 221 -16.43 -12.18 -4.31
CA GLU A 221 -17.37 -13.23 -4.66
C GLU A 221 -18.07 -12.95 -5.98
N GLU A 222 -18.46 -11.70 -6.23
CA GLU A 222 -19.24 -11.31 -7.39
C GLU A 222 -18.51 -10.33 -8.31
N LEU A 223 -18.74 -10.52 -9.59
CA LEU A 223 -18.29 -9.62 -10.64
C LEU A 223 -19.51 -8.90 -11.21
N GLN A 224 -19.94 -7.79 -10.59
CA GLN A 224 -21.19 -7.08 -10.94
C GLN A 224 -21.27 -6.67 -12.42
N SER A 225 -20.14 -6.29 -13.01
CA SER A 225 -20.06 -5.96 -14.43
C SER A 225 -20.11 -7.19 -15.36
N GLY A 226 -19.86 -8.38 -14.84
CA GLY A 226 -19.66 -9.61 -15.62
C GLY A 226 -18.36 -9.63 -16.43
N GLU A 227 -17.49 -8.61 -16.28
CA GLU A 227 -16.21 -8.50 -17.00
C GLU A 227 -15.03 -8.39 -16.03
N PRO A 228 -13.95 -9.17 -16.24
CA PRO A 228 -12.79 -9.13 -15.35
C PRO A 228 -12.06 -7.79 -15.44
N LEU A 229 -11.53 -7.37 -14.31
CA LEU A 229 -10.57 -6.28 -14.21
C LEU A 229 -9.20 -6.78 -14.66
N PHE A 230 -8.53 -6.02 -15.51
CA PHE A 230 -7.14 -6.24 -15.82
C PHE A 230 -6.25 -5.31 -14.98
N THR A 231 -5.19 -5.89 -14.37
CA THR A 231 -4.15 -5.11 -13.70
C THR A 231 -2.78 -5.62 -14.15
N GLY A 232 -1.90 -4.69 -14.53
CA GLY A 232 -0.55 -5.02 -14.94
C GLY A 232 0.48 -3.99 -14.50
N LYS A 233 1.69 -4.47 -14.26
CA LYS A 233 2.88 -3.64 -13.97
C LYS A 233 4.07 -4.17 -14.73
N ILE A 234 4.89 -3.27 -15.24
CA ILE A 234 6.26 -3.54 -15.68
C ILE A 234 7.21 -2.71 -14.83
N ALA A 235 8.32 -3.29 -14.43
CA ALA A 235 9.33 -2.61 -13.65
C ALA A 235 10.72 -2.89 -14.19
N VAL A 236 11.55 -1.86 -14.19
CA VAL A 236 12.96 -1.94 -14.60
C VAL A 236 13.80 -1.33 -13.48
N ARG A 237 14.80 -2.08 -13.03
CA ARG A 237 15.77 -1.62 -12.03
C ARG A 237 17.19 -1.71 -12.57
N HIS A 238 17.95 -0.67 -12.33
CA HIS A 238 19.39 -0.68 -12.47
C HIS A 238 20.04 -0.51 -11.11
N ASN A 239 21.03 -1.33 -10.78
CA ASN A 239 21.63 -1.37 -9.44
C ASN A 239 22.18 -0.04 -8.91
N LYS A 240 22.57 0.88 -9.82
CA LYS A 240 23.10 2.20 -9.46
C LYS A 240 22.11 3.36 -9.60
N ILE A 241 21.05 3.16 -10.41
CA ILE A 241 20.11 4.25 -10.75
C ILE A 241 18.84 4.14 -9.89
N GLY A 242 18.34 2.92 -9.64
CA GLY A 242 17.07 2.70 -8.97
C GLY A 242 16.09 1.93 -9.86
N GLU A 243 14.84 1.91 -9.45
CA GLU A 243 13.73 1.22 -10.11
C GLU A 243 12.70 2.24 -10.60
N ILE A 244 12.23 2.03 -11.82
CA ILE A 244 11.06 2.69 -12.39
C ILE A 244 10.00 1.65 -12.68
N GLY A 245 8.76 1.92 -12.29
CA GLY A 245 7.59 1.09 -12.54
C GLY A 245 6.51 1.83 -13.30
N PHE A 246 5.81 1.12 -14.18
CA PHE A 246 4.60 1.58 -14.88
C PHE A 246 3.50 0.59 -14.63
N SER A 247 2.37 1.07 -14.12
CA SER A 247 1.21 0.26 -13.77
C SER A 247 -0.02 0.73 -14.49
N TYR A 248 -0.87 -0.21 -14.85
CA TYR A 248 -2.20 0.03 -15.40
C TYR A 248 -3.21 -0.89 -14.75
N MET A 249 -4.39 -0.37 -14.46
CA MET A 249 -5.55 -1.13 -14.03
C MET A 249 -6.77 -0.58 -14.75
N GLY A 250 -7.62 -1.46 -15.27
CA GLY A 250 -8.82 -1.00 -15.96
C GLY A 250 -9.84 -2.10 -16.20
N GLY A 251 -11.10 -1.70 -16.21
CA GLY A 251 -12.24 -2.58 -16.47
C GLY A 251 -13.56 -1.84 -16.50
N VAL A 252 -14.64 -2.58 -16.72
CA VAL A 252 -16.02 -2.10 -16.62
C VAL A 252 -16.41 -2.15 -15.14
N TYR A 253 -16.93 -1.05 -14.61
CA TYR A 253 -17.30 -0.96 -13.20
C TYR A 253 -18.81 -1.09 -12.96
N ASN A 254 -19.65 -0.73 -13.93
CA ASN A 254 -21.10 -0.71 -13.75
C ASN A 254 -21.76 -2.04 -14.12
N LYS A 255 -22.90 -2.31 -13.50
CA LYS A 255 -23.82 -3.37 -13.91
C LYS A 255 -24.56 -2.92 -15.18
N TRP A 256 -24.05 -3.30 -16.33
CA TRP A 256 -24.61 -2.90 -17.65
C TRP A 256 -25.62 -3.90 -18.21
N LYS A 257 -25.72 -5.11 -17.61
CA LYS A 257 -26.69 -6.13 -17.95
C LYS A 257 -27.39 -6.68 -16.71
N GLN A 258 -28.65 -7.01 -16.84
CA GLN A 258 -29.43 -7.73 -15.85
C GLN A 258 -30.31 -8.77 -16.55
N ASP A 259 -30.25 -10.02 -16.12
CA ASP A 259 -31.02 -11.15 -16.68
C ASP A 259 -30.88 -11.27 -18.20
N GLY A 260 -29.69 -10.98 -18.74
CA GLY A 260 -29.38 -11.00 -20.16
C GLY A 260 -29.80 -9.75 -20.94
N ILE A 261 -30.54 -8.83 -20.32
CA ILE A 261 -30.99 -7.57 -20.93
C ILE A 261 -29.94 -6.47 -20.66
N THR A 262 -29.60 -5.70 -21.71
CA THR A 262 -28.76 -4.52 -21.56
C THR A 262 -29.56 -3.39 -20.93
N ILE A 263 -29.11 -2.91 -19.75
CA ILE A 263 -29.78 -1.88 -18.97
C ILE A 263 -29.01 -0.55 -18.97
N ASP A 264 -27.72 -0.54 -19.31
CA ASP A 264 -26.87 0.64 -19.44
C ASP A 264 -25.74 0.37 -20.43
N ASP A 265 -25.00 1.41 -20.82
CA ASP A 265 -23.75 1.28 -21.54
C ASP A 265 -22.61 0.77 -20.62
N LYS A 266 -21.64 0.07 -21.20
CA LYS A 266 -20.43 -0.32 -20.47
C LYS A 266 -19.60 0.91 -20.09
N ARG A 267 -19.48 1.16 -18.80
CA ARG A 267 -18.74 2.30 -18.27
C ARG A 267 -17.40 1.81 -17.73
N ARG A 268 -16.32 2.41 -18.24
CA ARG A 268 -14.97 2.00 -17.91
C ARG A 268 -14.33 2.93 -16.90
N LEU A 269 -13.48 2.32 -16.07
CA LEU A 269 -12.53 3.01 -15.21
C LEU A 269 -11.12 2.58 -15.61
N ASN A 270 -10.20 3.54 -15.68
CA ASN A 270 -8.80 3.31 -15.97
C ASN A 270 -7.95 4.02 -14.92
N VAL A 271 -6.94 3.32 -14.42
CA VAL A 271 -5.92 3.84 -13.52
C VAL A 271 -4.56 3.63 -14.16
N PHE A 272 -3.76 4.66 -14.21
CA PHE A 272 -2.35 4.61 -14.61
C PHE A 272 -1.51 5.06 -13.43
N ALA A 273 -0.38 4.43 -13.21
CA ALA A 273 0.57 4.94 -12.23
C ALA A 273 2.01 4.76 -12.73
N ILE A 274 2.84 5.72 -12.34
CA ILE A 274 4.29 5.66 -12.48
C ILE A 274 4.90 5.75 -11.10
N ASP A 275 5.90 4.93 -10.84
CA ASP A 275 6.66 4.97 -9.60
C ASP A 275 8.16 4.95 -9.86
N PHE A 276 8.91 5.58 -8.97
CA PHE A 276 10.36 5.57 -9.02
C PHE A 276 10.94 5.54 -7.61
N ASN A 277 11.92 4.67 -7.40
CA ASN A 277 12.67 4.62 -6.15
C ASN A 277 14.18 4.51 -6.44
N THR A 278 14.96 5.24 -5.65
CA THR A 278 16.42 5.23 -5.76
C THR A 278 17.09 5.60 -4.46
N THR A 279 18.39 5.30 -4.38
CA THR A 279 19.28 5.86 -3.36
C THR A 279 20.33 6.69 -4.07
N LEU A 280 20.36 8.01 -3.78
CA LEU A 280 21.32 8.93 -4.37
C LEU A 280 22.75 8.55 -3.94
N PRO A 281 23.68 8.31 -4.89
CA PRO A 281 24.95 7.66 -4.57
C PRO A 281 25.84 8.44 -3.58
N VAL A 282 25.86 9.77 -3.67
CA VAL A 282 26.74 10.62 -2.85
C VAL A 282 26.13 10.89 -1.48
N LEU A 283 24.89 11.36 -1.45
CA LEU A 283 24.20 11.76 -0.22
C LEU A 283 23.58 10.57 0.53
N LYS A 284 23.45 9.41 -0.12
CA LYS A 284 22.73 8.24 0.39
C LYS A 284 21.26 8.55 0.75
N THR A 285 20.70 9.62 0.19
CA THR A 285 19.30 9.96 0.34
C THR A 285 18.43 8.93 -0.40
N PHE A 286 17.45 8.38 0.29
CA PHE A 286 16.43 7.54 -0.33
C PHE A 286 15.34 8.43 -0.91
N LEU A 287 15.01 8.21 -2.18
CA LEU A 287 13.88 8.84 -2.86
C LEU A 287 12.88 7.77 -3.24
N THR A 288 11.63 7.97 -2.86
CA THR A 288 10.50 7.18 -3.35
C THR A 288 9.43 8.13 -3.84
N THR A 289 8.90 7.89 -5.02
CA THR A 289 7.81 8.69 -5.58
C THR A 289 6.82 7.81 -6.33
N GLU A 290 5.58 8.25 -6.33
CA GLU A 290 4.47 7.65 -7.06
C GLU A 290 3.57 8.76 -7.57
N TRP A 291 3.06 8.60 -8.80
CA TRP A 291 2.04 9.46 -9.36
C TRP A 291 1.00 8.63 -10.09
N ALA A 292 -0.27 8.85 -9.80
CA ALA A 292 -1.38 8.12 -10.38
C ALA A 292 -2.37 9.06 -11.07
N TRP A 293 -3.00 8.55 -12.12
CA TRP A 293 -4.10 9.17 -12.85
C TRP A 293 -5.27 8.21 -12.88
N VAL A 294 -6.47 8.73 -12.61
CA VAL A 294 -7.72 7.99 -12.64
C VAL A 294 -8.66 8.65 -13.65
N GLN A 295 -9.27 7.83 -14.50
CA GLN A 295 -10.25 8.25 -15.47
C GLN A 295 -11.48 7.36 -15.36
N VAL A 296 -12.64 7.97 -15.15
CA VAL A 296 -13.92 7.27 -14.97
C VAL A 296 -14.89 7.77 -16.01
N ASN A 297 -15.49 6.85 -16.76
CA ASN A 297 -16.62 7.16 -17.63
C ASN A 297 -17.87 7.35 -16.77
N VAL A 298 -18.13 8.59 -16.38
CA VAL A 298 -19.29 8.98 -15.56
C VAL A 298 -20.51 9.17 -16.48
N PRO A 299 -21.71 8.70 -16.07
CA PRO A 299 -22.94 8.96 -16.83
C PRO A 299 -23.18 10.46 -17.09
N GLU A 300 -23.73 10.81 -18.24
CA GLU A 300 -24.02 12.20 -18.59
C GLU A 300 -25.06 12.86 -17.67
N THR A 301 -25.86 12.04 -16.99
CA THR A 301 -26.84 12.48 -15.99
C THR A 301 -26.22 12.99 -14.69
N TYR A 302 -24.95 12.69 -14.44
CA TYR A 302 -24.20 13.23 -13.30
C TYR A 302 -23.65 14.63 -13.60
N THR A 303 -23.40 15.38 -12.55
CA THR A 303 -22.89 16.75 -12.68
C THR A 303 -21.45 16.75 -13.22
N GLU A 304 -21.05 17.85 -13.85
CA GLU A 304 -19.70 18.03 -14.40
C GLU A 304 -18.58 17.97 -13.35
N GLN A 305 -18.91 18.25 -12.09
CA GLN A 305 -17.97 18.19 -10.95
C GLN A 305 -17.90 16.81 -10.27
N PHE A 306 -18.31 15.76 -10.95
CA PHE A 306 -18.38 14.41 -10.36
C PHE A 306 -17.04 13.66 -10.33
N GLY A 307 -15.95 14.27 -10.76
CA GLY A 307 -14.62 13.67 -10.67
C GLY A 307 -14.32 12.60 -11.71
N SER A 308 -14.62 12.87 -12.97
CA SER A 308 -14.33 11.95 -14.09
C SER A 308 -12.83 11.79 -14.37
N LYS A 309 -12.02 12.77 -13.99
CA LYS A 309 -10.56 12.76 -14.11
C LYS A 309 -9.94 13.19 -12.78
N GLN A 310 -9.01 12.40 -12.31
CA GLN A 310 -8.32 12.64 -11.04
C GLN A 310 -6.84 12.35 -11.20
N HIS A 311 -5.98 12.98 -10.42
CA HIS A 311 -4.58 12.60 -10.30
C HIS A 311 -4.01 12.97 -8.92
N GLY A 312 -2.90 12.36 -8.60
CA GLY A 312 -2.17 12.69 -7.39
C GLY A 312 -0.96 11.80 -7.19
N GLY A 313 -0.14 12.19 -6.25
CA GLY A 313 1.07 11.47 -5.96
C GLY A 313 1.78 11.99 -4.72
N PHE A 314 2.90 11.36 -4.44
CA PHE A 314 3.78 11.77 -3.35
C PHE A 314 5.26 11.65 -3.75
N ILE A 315 6.09 12.37 -3.02
CA ILE A 315 7.55 12.30 -3.06
C ILE A 315 8.04 12.19 -1.63
N ASP A 316 8.74 11.11 -1.30
CA ASP A 316 9.42 10.88 -0.04
C ASP A 316 10.93 11.00 -0.22
N LEU A 317 11.54 11.86 0.57
CA LEU A 317 12.99 12.02 0.70
C LEU A 317 13.38 11.60 2.10
N VAL A 318 14.31 10.67 2.24
CA VAL A 318 14.81 10.20 3.53
C VAL A 318 16.33 10.27 3.53
N GLN A 319 16.88 11.12 4.39
CA GLN A 319 18.30 11.35 4.55
C GLN A 319 18.81 10.74 5.85
N PRO A 320 19.62 9.69 5.82
CA PRO A 320 20.37 9.26 7.00
C PRO A 320 21.32 10.37 7.47
N VAL A 321 21.12 10.85 8.70
CA VAL A 321 21.91 11.94 9.29
C VAL A 321 23.02 11.39 10.19
N LEU A 322 22.69 10.37 10.96
CA LEU A 322 23.61 9.76 11.90
C LEU A 322 23.40 8.23 11.91
N GLN A 323 24.50 7.50 11.83
CA GLN A 323 24.50 6.05 11.98
C GLN A 323 25.62 5.66 12.94
N ARG A 324 25.26 5.02 14.04
CA ARG A 324 26.22 4.53 15.05
C ARG A 324 25.65 3.43 15.91
N ASN A 325 26.51 2.73 16.61
CA ASN A 325 26.07 1.78 17.63
C ASN A 325 25.60 2.54 18.88
N ILE A 326 24.43 2.22 19.41
CA ILE A 326 23.83 2.82 20.60
C ILE A 326 23.37 1.64 21.48
N PHE A 327 23.88 1.52 22.71
CA PHE A 327 23.67 0.35 23.54
C PHE A 327 24.08 -0.94 22.81
N ASP A 328 23.22 -1.94 22.74
CA ASP A 328 23.35 -3.18 21.99
C ASP A 328 22.85 -3.09 20.54
N TRP A 329 22.27 -1.95 20.14
CA TRP A 329 21.75 -1.71 18.78
C TRP A 329 22.88 -1.38 17.82
N LYS A 330 23.17 -2.32 16.93
CA LYS A 330 24.18 -2.12 15.88
C LYS A 330 23.62 -1.29 14.73
N ASN A 331 24.38 -0.27 14.32
CA ASN A 331 24.01 0.61 13.20
C ASN A 331 22.67 1.35 13.40
N ALA A 332 22.33 1.72 14.63
CA ALA A 332 21.17 2.54 14.90
C ALA A 332 21.25 3.84 14.08
N THR A 333 20.16 4.19 13.39
CA THR A 333 20.17 5.26 12.39
C THR A 333 19.13 6.33 12.73
N LEU A 334 19.57 7.59 12.71
CA LEU A 334 18.71 8.75 12.76
C LEU A 334 18.55 9.31 11.35
N ASN A 335 17.31 9.50 10.89
CA ASN A 335 16.99 10.07 9.59
C ASN A 335 16.26 11.40 9.75
N ALA A 336 16.52 12.32 8.83
CA ALA A 336 15.64 13.43 8.52
C ALA A 336 14.84 13.03 7.26
N ALA A 337 13.55 13.30 7.25
CA ALA A 337 12.69 12.94 6.13
C ALA A 337 11.73 14.07 5.76
N LEU A 338 11.31 14.07 4.51
CA LEU A 338 10.35 15.02 3.96
C LEU A 338 9.42 14.30 3.00
N ARG A 339 8.10 14.44 3.20
CA ARG A 339 7.07 14.04 2.24
C ARG A 339 6.40 15.27 1.66
N LEU A 340 6.23 15.26 0.35
CA LEU A 340 5.41 16.22 -0.39
C LEU A 340 4.28 15.43 -1.07
N GLU A 341 3.05 15.92 -0.99
CA GLU A 341 1.87 15.25 -1.52
C GLU A 341 0.97 16.23 -2.26
N TYR A 342 0.36 15.74 -3.33
CA TYR A 342 -0.69 16.44 -4.06
C TYR A 342 -1.75 15.45 -4.54
N VAL A 343 -3.02 15.83 -4.41
CA VAL A 343 -4.15 15.09 -4.97
C VAL A 343 -5.17 16.08 -5.50
N ASP A 344 -5.68 15.82 -6.69
CA ASP A 344 -6.81 16.50 -7.29
C ASP A 344 -7.86 15.47 -7.70
N TRP A 345 -9.00 15.50 -7.03
CA TRP A 345 -10.09 14.54 -7.27
C TRP A 345 -11.04 14.97 -8.37
N ASN A 346 -10.88 16.19 -8.94
CA ASN A 346 -11.84 16.74 -9.88
C ASN A 346 -11.23 17.72 -10.88
N ILE A 347 -10.39 17.18 -11.76
CA ILE A 347 -9.68 17.99 -12.77
C ILE A 347 -10.68 18.50 -13.80
N GLY A 348 -10.74 19.83 -13.98
CA GLY A 348 -11.54 20.46 -15.02
C GLY A 348 -12.03 21.84 -14.66
N THR A 349 -12.95 22.33 -15.46
CA THR A 349 -13.64 23.61 -15.28
C THR A 349 -15.14 23.39 -15.28
N PHE A 350 -15.86 24.22 -14.53
CA PHE A 350 -17.31 24.26 -14.60
C PHE A 350 -17.74 24.71 -16.00
N LYS A 351 -18.58 23.94 -16.69
CA LYS A 351 -19.11 24.29 -18.03
C LYS A 351 -19.91 25.58 -18.02
N SER A 352 -20.64 25.84 -16.92
CA SER A 352 -21.49 27.00 -16.74
C SER A 352 -20.71 28.31 -16.57
N THR A 353 -19.53 28.28 -15.91
CA THR A 353 -18.79 29.50 -15.55
C THR A 353 -17.41 29.56 -16.19
N GLY A 354 -16.86 28.42 -16.66
CA GLY A 354 -15.50 28.31 -17.15
C GLY A 354 -14.42 28.42 -16.06
N THR A 355 -14.80 28.53 -14.78
CA THR A 355 -13.86 28.57 -13.64
C THR A 355 -13.34 27.19 -13.29
N ASN A 356 -12.14 27.11 -12.74
CA ASN A 356 -11.56 25.84 -12.31
C ASN A 356 -12.39 25.22 -11.18
N ILE A 357 -12.63 23.92 -11.27
CA ILE A 357 -13.17 23.13 -10.18
C ILE A 357 -12.06 23.01 -9.11
N GLY A 358 -12.43 23.09 -7.83
CA GLY A 358 -11.54 22.83 -6.71
C GLY A 358 -11.37 21.33 -6.45
N ASP A 359 -11.55 20.90 -5.18
CA ASP A 359 -11.43 19.51 -4.72
C ASP A 359 -9.99 18.96 -4.79
N ASN A 360 -9.03 19.80 -4.46
CA ASN A 360 -7.63 19.43 -4.44
C ASN A 360 -6.97 19.65 -3.06
N LEU A 361 -5.88 18.94 -2.85
CA LEU A 361 -5.11 18.98 -1.63
C LEU A 361 -3.63 18.98 -1.95
N TRP A 362 -2.86 19.78 -1.20
CA TRP A 362 -1.42 19.59 -1.11
C TRP A 362 -0.97 19.49 0.36
N SER A 363 0.08 18.73 0.60
CA SER A 363 0.63 18.48 1.94
C SER A 363 2.14 18.52 1.94
N ILE A 364 2.70 19.01 3.04
CA ILE A 364 4.12 18.91 3.37
C ILE A 364 4.25 18.29 4.74
N MET A 365 5.12 17.28 4.87
CA MET A 365 5.34 16.55 6.12
C MET A 365 6.83 16.34 6.37
N PRO A 366 7.51 17.28 7.03
CA PRO A 366 8.84 17.03 7.60
C PRO A 366 8.75 16.00 8.73
N ALA A 367 9.79 15.19 8.84
CA ALA A 367 9.87 14.12 9.83
C ALA A 367 11.28 13.90 10.35
N ILE A 368 11.37 13.38 11.55
CA ILE A 368 12.57 12.78 12.12
C ILE A 368 12.21 11.34 12.49
N SER A 369 13.02 10.39 12.08
CA SER A 369 12.85 9.01 12.47
C SER A 369 14.12 8.43 13.07
N PHE A 370 13.93 7.56 14.05
CA PHE A 370 15.00 6.81 14.67
C PHE A 370 14.76 5.32 14.49
N ARG A 371 15.73 4.64 13.91
CA ARG A 371 15.75 3.17 13.75
C ARG A 371 16.79 2.57 14.68
N PRO A 372 16.37 2.05 15.84
CA PRO A 372 17.29 1.28 16.70
C PRO A 372 17.79 0.03 15.97
N THR A 373 16.91 -0.61 15.20
CA THR A 373 17.21 -1.75 14.33
C THR A 373 16.55 -1.54 12.96
N PRO A 374 16.93 -2.29 11.92
CA PRO A 374 16.23 -2.23 10.62
C PRO A 374 14.74 -2.58 10.69
N LEU A 375 14.32 -3.30 11.73
CA LEU A 375 12.96 -3.80 11.89
C LEU A 375 12.04 -2.86 12.67
N THR A 376 12.60 -1.87 13.37
CA THR A 376 11.86 -0.97 14.27
C THR A 376 12.11 0.48 13.89
N VAL A 377 11.06 1.28 13.87
CA VAL A 377 11.12 2.72 13.62
C VAL A 377 10.29 3.49 14.63
N LEU A 378 10.89 4.55 15.19
CA LEU A 378 10.22 5.59 15.95
C LEU A 378 10.17 6.83 15.05
N ARG A 379 9.04 7.51 14.97
CA ARG A 379 8.79 8.59 14.01
C ARG A 379 8.16 9.79 14.70
N LEU A 380 8.65 10.98 14.42
CA LEU A 380 8.03 12.25 14.81
C LEU A 380 7.84 13.08 13.53
N ASN A 381 6.60 13.42 13.24
CA ASN A 381 6.23 14.16 12.04
C ASN A 381 5.46 15.41 12.42
N TYR A 382 5.63 16.45 11.60
CA TYR A 382 4.71 17.57 11.55
C TYR A 382 4.01 17.55 10.20
N ARG A 383 2.69 17.47 10.16
CA ARG A 383 1.90 17.57 8.93
C ARG A 383 1.36 18.99 8.80
N TYR A 384 1.50 19.55 7.61
CA TYR A 384 0.74 20.71 7.19
C TYR A 384 0.12 20.43 5.83
N LEU A 385 -1.20 20.59 5.73
CA LEU A 385 -1.94 20.41 4.49
C LEU A 385 -2.93 21.55 4.27
N GLN A 386 -3.21 21.81 3.00
CA GLN A 386 -4.28 22.70 2.55
C GLN A 386 -5.18 21.94 1.59
N GLN A 387 -6.48 21.98 1.87
CA GLN A 387 -7.49 21.34 1.06
C GLN A 387 -8.53 22.36 0.61
N LYS A 388 -8.76 22.42 -0.69
CA LYS A 388 -9.84 23.21 -1.29
C LYS A 388 -11.06 22.36 -1.48
N ASP A 389 -12.23 22.98 -1.30
CA ASP A 389 -13.50 22.37 -1.66
C ASP A 389 -13.75 22.44 -3.18
N ILE A 390 -14.84 21.83 -3.62
CA ILE A 390 -15.23 21.76 -5.04
C ILE A 390 -15.44 23.15 -5.67
N LEU A 391 -15.90 24.13 -4.90
CA LEU A 391 -16.14 25.50 -5.36
C LEU A 391 -14.85 26.35 -5.40
N ASN A 392 -13.71 25.76 -5.06
CA ASN A 392 -12.41 26.43 -5.00
C ASN A 392 -12.35 27.59 -3.99
N ASN A 393 -13.13 27.48 -2.90
CA ASN A 393 -13.09 28.41 -1.79
C ASN A 393 -11.69 28.43 -1.12
N PRO A 394 -11.40 29.44 -0.28
CA PRO A 394 -10.15 29.47 0.48
C PRO A 394 -9.90 28.16 1.20
N PRO A 395 -8.66 27.59 1.11
CA PRO A 395 -8.41 26.24 1.57
C PRO A 395 -8.54 26.13 3.08
N ALA A 396 -9.13 25.03 3.54
CA ALA A 396 -9.00 24.57 4.91
C ALA A 396 -7.53 24.21 5.17
N LYS A 397 -7.00 24.70 6.31
CA LYS A 397 -5.61 24.48 6.73
C LYS A 397 -5.57 23.54 7.91
N THR A 398 -4.96 22.37 7.73
CA THR A 398 -4.78 21.39 8.81
C THR A 398 -3.29 21.27 9.13
N GLY A 399 -2.97 21.28 10.42
CA GLY A 399 -1.60 21.12 10.87
C GLY A 399 -1.50 20.45 12.23
N GLY A 400 -0.40 19.77 12.50
CA GLY A 400 -0.17 19.14 13.78
C GLY A 400 0.97 18.15 13.80
N PHE A 401 1.25 17.66 15.00
CA PHE A 401 2.29 16.69 15.27
C PHE A 401 1.71 15.29 15.38
N SER A 402 2.48 14.32 14.93
CA SER A 402 2.23 12.90 15.19
C SER A 402 3.54 12.22 15.58
N PHE A 403 3.45 11.32 16.57
CA PHE A 403 4.53 10.43 16.99
C PHE A 403 4.05 8.99 16.84
N GLY A 404 4.90 8.11 16.32
CA GLY A 404 4.54 6.72 16.12
C GLY A 404 5.70 5.76 16.30
N ILE A 405 5.34 4.53 16.65
CA ILE A 405 6.26 3.40 16.72
C ILE A 405 5.70 2.30 15.84
N SER A 406 6.55 1.72 15.00
CA SER A 406 6.19 0.53 14.21
C SER A 406 7.35 -0.46 14.24
N THR A 407 7.05 -1.75 14.40
CA THR A 407 8.07 -2.80 14.49
C THR A 407 7.58 -4.11 13.89
N TYR A 408 8.47 -4.77 13.15
CA TYR A 408 8.31 -6.19 12.80
C TYR A 408 8.62 -7.08 14.01
N PHE A 409 8.03 -8.27 14.07
CA PHE A 409 8.27 -9.31 15.07
C PHE A 409 8.28 -10.71 14.46
#